data_f724097c041b641bd94d47e846e22c0b
#
_entry.id   f724097c041b641bd94d47e846e22c0b
#
_cell.length_a   1.000
_cell.length_b   1.000
_cell.length_c   1.000
_cell.angle_alpha   90.00
_cell.angle_beta   90.00
_cell.angle_gamma   90.00
#
_symmetry.space_group_name_H-M   'P 1'
#
loop_
_entity.id
_entity.type
_entity.pdbx_description
1 polymer ?
#
loop_
_entity_poly.entity_id
_entity_poly.type
_entity_poly.pdbx_seq_one_letter_code
_entity_poly.pdbx_strand_id
1 'polypeptide(L)'
;MKILDLPAIEAGRLIPLLQELHGLHVAHHPARYPASPSDAELQHWLQDWLAQDSVTALIAESPQGALLGYVIFEVEHRPPLPVRFKETRVMVHHIIAAKAFRRMGVGLALLNAVKHQAKSQGINTIATTYAPFNTASAGLFQNLGLQPVITVAEWRA
;
A
#
# COMPACT_ATOMS: atom_id res chain seq x y z
N MET A 1 -6.62 6.38 -17.81
CA MET A 1 -6.08 6.32 -16.44
C MET A 1 -4.66 6.83 -16.45
N LYS A 2 -4.32 7.72 -15.53
CA LYS A 2 -2.95 8.22 -15.32
C LYS A 2 -2.49 7.80 -13.93
N ILE A 3 -1.20 7.49 -13.79
CA ILE A 3 -0.57 7.28 -12.48
C ILE A 3 0.24 8.53 -12.16
N LEU A 4 -0.01 9.11 -10.99
CA LEU A 4 0.57 10.37 -10.56
C LEU A 4 1.11 10.25 -9.13
N ASP A 5 2.19 10.96 -8.83
CA ASP A 5 2.64 11.13 -7.45
C ASP A 5 1.62 11.99 -6.67
N LEU A 6 1.39 11.65 -5.43
CA LEU A 6 0.54 12.42 -4.52
C LEU A 6 1.41 13.11 -3.46
N PRO A 7 1.50 14.44 -3.45
CA PRO A 7 2.23 15.14 -2.41
C PRO A 7 1.50 15.04 -1.06
N ALA A 8 2.27 15.05 0.04
CA ALA A 8 1.73 14.91 1.41
C ALA A 8 0.60 15.90 1.73
N ILE A 9 0.68 17.13 1.20
CA ILE A 9 -0.36 18.14 1.41
C ILE A 9 -1.72 17.76 0.83
N GLU A 10 -1.75 16.84 -0.14
CA GLU A 10 -2.97 16.33 -0.77
C GLU A 10 -3.47 15.01 -0.14
N ALA A 11 -2.91 14.59 1.00
CA ALA A 11 -3.26 13.32 1.66
C ALA A 11 -4.77 13.15 1.89
N GLY A 12 -5.49 14.26 2.09
CA GLY A 12 -6.95 14.26 2.26
C GLY A 12 -7.72 13.61 1.10
N ARG A 13 -7.16 13.59 -0.10
CA ARG A 13 -7.77 12.91 -1.27
C ARG A 13 -7.91 11.39 -1.07
N LEU A 14 -7.06 10.80 -0.24
CA LEU A 14 -7.07 9.35 -0.01
C LEU A 14 -8.10 8.89 1.02
N ILE A 15 -8.65 9.80 1.83
CA ILE A 15 -9.49 9.47 3.00
C ILE A 15 -10.67 8.55 2.64
N PRO A 16 -11.46 8.79 1.59
CA PRO A 16 -12.59 7.91 1.28
C PRO A 16 -12.16 6.46 1.01
N LEU A 17 -11.07 6.27 0.27
CA LEU A 17 -10.55 4.94 -0.02
C LEU A 17 -9.84 4.32 1.19
N LEU A 18 -9.17 5.13 2.01
CA LEU A 18 -8.58 4.65 3.25
C LEU A 18 -9.64 4.17 4.24
N GLN A 19 -10.75 4.87 4.38
CA GLN A 19 -11.89 4.43 5.19
C GLN A 19 -12.47 3.10 4.68
N GLU A 20 -12.56 2.91 3.37
CA GLU A 20 -12.98 1.65 2.76
C GLU A 20 -12.00 0.51 3.10
N LEU A 21 -10.70 0.74 2.95
CA LEU A 21 -9.64 -0.23 3.27
C LEU A 21 -9.63 -0.57 4.76
N HIS A 22 -9.69 0.45 5.60
CA HIS A 22 -9.72 0.29 7.06
C HIS A 22 -10.96 -0.48 7.52
N GLY A 23 -12.13 -0.17 6.98
CA GLY A 23 -13.37 -0.88 7.29
C GLY A 23 -13.29 -2.38 7.00
N LEU A 24 -12.61 -2.78 5.94
CA LEU A 24 -12.35 -4.18 5.63
C LEU A 24 -11.51 -4.86 6.74
N HIS A 25 -10.46 -4.19 7.21
CA HIS A 25 -9.61 -4.70 8.28
C HIS A 25 -10.34 -4.79 9.62
N VAL A 26 -11.11 -3.76 9.97
CA VAL A 26 -11.95 -3.76 11.19
C VAL A 26 -12.97 -4.90 11.17
N ALA A 27 -13.61 -5.14 10.03
CA ALA A 27 -14.60 -6.22 9.89
C ALA A 27 -14.02 -7.61 10.16
N HIS A 28 -12.76 -7.84 9.80
CA HIS A 28 -12.09 -9.13 9.98
C HIS A 28 -11.28 -9.25 11.27
N HIS A 29 -10.75 -8.14 11.78
CA HIS A 29 -9.90 -8.10 12.98
C HIS A 29 -10.23 -6.93 13.89
N PRO A 30 -11.45 -6.89 14.49
CA PRO A 30 -11.89 -5.75 15.31
C PRO A 30 -11.05 -5.55 16.58
N ALA A 31 -10.37 -6.59 17.07
CA ALA A 31 -9.47 -6.50 18.21
C ALA A 31 -8.12 -5.83 17.88
N ARG A 32 -7.77 -5.72 16.60
CA ARG A 32 -6.51 -5.13 16.15
C ARG A 32 -6.67 -3.70 15.66
N TYR A 33 -7.79 -3.40 15.01
CA TYR A 33 -8.01 -2.14 14.30
C TYR A 33 -9.11 -1.34 15.00
N PRO A 34 -8.85 -0.06 15.35
CA PRO A 34 -9.86 0.78 15.96
C PRO A 34 -11.02 1.03 15.00
N ALA A 35 -12.23 0.94 15.52
CA ALA A 35 -13.42 1.28 14.75
C ALA A 35 -13.53 2.79 14.55
N SER A 36 -13.96 3.21 13.37
CA SER A 36 -14.40 4.58 13.09
C SER A 36 -13.42 5.71 13.46
N PRO A 37 -12.14 5.66 13.02
CA PRO A 37 -11.29 6.83 13.15
C PRO A 37 -11.90 8.01 12.37
N SER A 38 -11.77 9.23 12.89
CA SER A 38 -12.27 10.42 12.21
C SER A 38 -11.44 10.73 10.96
N ASP A 39 -12.05 11.42 9.98
CA ASP A 39 -11.34 11.86 8.78
C ASP A 39 -10.17 12.80 9.14
N ALA A 40 -10.32 13.64 10.16
CA ALA A 40 -9.26 14.54 10.62
C ALA A 40 -8.07 13.79 11.19
N GLU A 41 -8.29 12.75 12.01
CA GLU A 41 -7.22 11.88 12.53
C GLU A 41 -6.49 11.16 11.41
N LEU A 42 -7.23 10.59 10.46
CA LEU A 42 -6.64 9.90 9.31
C LEU A 42 -5.84 10.85 8.41
N GLN A 43 -6.36 12.05 8.15
CA GLN A 43 -5.68 13.04 7.33
C GLN A 43 -4.36 13.49 7.97
N HIS A 44 -4.37 13.79 9.26
CA HIS A 44 -3.18 14.20 10.00
C HIS A 44 -2.12 13.09 9.98
N TRP A 45 -2.51 11.87 10.31
CA TRP A 45 -1.63 10.70 10.29
C TRP A 45 -1.04 10.43 8.90
N LEU A 46 -1.88 10.45 7.84
CA LEU A 46 -1.40 10.26 6.47
C LEU A 46 -0.44 11.35 6.03
N GLN A 47 -0.77 12.61 6.32
CA GLN A 47 0.07 13.74 5.92
C GLN A 47 1.46 13.65 6.55
N ASP A 48 1.55 13.32 7.85
CA ASP A 48 2.83 13.12 8.54
C ASP A 48 3.60 11.92 7.96
N TRP A 49 2.90 10.83 7.65
CA TRP A 49 3.53 9.65 7.07
C TRP A 49 4.07 9.92 5.67
N LEU A 50 3.27 10.54 4.80
CA LEU A 50 3.66 10.87 3.42
C LEU A 50 4.71 11.99 3.34
N ALA A 51 4.93 12.74 4.41
CA ALA A 51 5.98 13.74 4.48
C ALA A 51 7.39 13.16 4.70
N GLN A 52 7.49 11.86 5.01
CA GLN A 52 8.77 11.17 5.16
C GLN A 52 9.42 10.93 3.79
N ASP A 53 10.71 11.23 3.64
CA ASP A 53 11.44 11.09 2.37
C ASP A 53 11.46 9.65 1.81
N SER A 54 11.36 8.65 2.69
CA SER A 54 11.34 7.24 2.30
C SER A 54 10.00 6.76 1.77
N VAL A 55 8.92 7.54 1.98
CA VAL A 55 7.53 7.14 1.70
C VAL A 55 7.01 7.84 0.46
N THR A 56 6.39 7.08 -0.41
CA THR A 56 5.78 7.58 -1.65
C THR A 56 4.33 7.11 -1.76
N ALA A 57 3.46 8.00 -2.17
CA ALA A 57 2.10 7.66 -2.57
C ALA A 57 1.90 7.90 -4.06
N LEU A 58 1.35 6.91 -4.77
CA LEU A 58 0.89 7.06 -6.15
C LEU A 58 -0.62 6.92 -6.18
N ILE A 59 -1.26 7.71 -7.03
CA ILE A 59 -2.69 7.62 -7.31
C ILE A 59 -2.92 7.22 -8.77
N ALA A 60 -3.99 6.47 -8.98
CA ALA A 60 -4.56 6.24 -10.29
C ALA A 60 -5.75 7.18 -10.47
N GLU A 61 -5.70 8.01 -11.49
CA GLU A 61 -6.70 9.04 -11.76
C GLU A 61 -7.34 8.84 -13.13
N SER A 62 -8.64 9.05 -13.22
CA SER A 62 -9.38 9.03 -14.49
C SER A 62 -9.06 10.29 -15.32
N PRO A 63 -9.39 10.31 -16.62
CA PRO A 63 -9.27 11.54 -17.43
C PRO A 63 -10.07 12.73 -16.88
N GLN A 64 -11.11 12.46 -16.09
CA GLN A 64 -11.96 13.45 -15.46
C GLN A 64 -11.52 13.84 -14.04
N GLY A 65 -10.37 13.35 -13.58
CA GLY A 65 -9.81 13.66 -12.27
C GLY A 65 -10.38 12.83 -11.10
N ALA A 66 -11.17 11.78 -11.36
CA ALA A 66 -11.67 10.91 -10.30
C ALA A 66 -10.55 9.97 -9.80
N LEU A 67 -10.46 9.81 -8.47
CA LEU A 67 -9.54 8.88 -7.84
C LEU A 67 -10.04 7.45 -8.02
N LEU A 68 -9.28 6.64 -8.76
CA LEU A 68 -9.60 5.23 -9.05
C LEU A 68 -8.96 4.27 -8.06
N GLY A 69 -7.86 4.67 -7.43
CA GLY A 69 -7.11 3.87 -6.46
C GLY A 69 -5.83 4.55 -6.05
N TYR A 70 -5.16 3.98 -5.06
CA TYR A 70 -3.84 4.45 -4.64
C TYR A 70 -2.95 3.30 -4.16
N VAL A 71 -1.65 3.56 -4.10
CA VAL A 71 -0.66 2.73 -3.43
C VAL A 71 0.26 3.61 -2.59
N ILE A 72 0.60 3.16 -1.37
CA ILE A 72 1.62 3.78 -0.52
C ILE A 72 2.72 2.75 -0.31
N PHE A 73 3.95 3.14 -0.57
CA PHE A 73 5.12 2.29 -0.41
C PHE A 73 6.30 3.07 0.16
N GLU A 74 7.25 2.34 0.69
CA GLU A 74 8.43 2.89 1.36
C GLU A 74 9.69 2.18 0.88
N VAL A 75 10.79 2.92 0.71
CA VAL A 75 12.12 2.35 0.51
C VAL A 75 12.73 2.05 1.87
N GLU A 76 12.97 0.77 2.14
CA GLU A 76 13.57 0.30 3.38
C GLU A 76 15.03 -0.12 3.15
N HIS A 77 15.93 0.37 4.01
CA HIS A 77 17.32 -0.04 4.06
C HIS A 77 17.55 -0.93 5.28
N ARG A 78 17.82 -2.21 5.02
CA ARG A 78 18.07 -3.20 6.08
C ARG A 78 19.57 -3.49 6.13
N PRO A 79 20.28 -3.09 7.19
CA PRO A 79 21.71 -3.31 7.29
C PRO A 79 22.05 -4.80 7.37
N PRO A 80 23.28 -5.21 6.99
CA PRO A 80 23.70 -6.60 7.10
C PRO A 80 23.78 -7.04 8.56
N LEU A 81 23.48 -8.31 8.77
CA LEU A 81 23.70 -9.03 10.03
C LEU A 81 24.60 -10.23 9.76
N PRO A 82 25.23 -10.86 10.77
CA PRO A 82 25.99 -12.09 10.57
C PRO A 82 25.19 -13.22 9.90
N VAL A 83 23.86 -13.21 10.06
CA VAL A 83 22.93 -14.23 9.56
C VAL A 83 22.03 -13.74 8.43
N ARG A 84 22.21 -12.52 7.95
CA ARG A 84 21.38 -11.94 6.88
C ARG A 84 22.16 -10.94 6.07
N PHE A 85 22.07 -11.04 4.75
CA PHE A 85 22.66 -10.05 3.85
C PHE A 85 21.99 -8.67 4.02
N LYS A 86 22.75 -7.61 3.70
CA LYS A 86 22.21 -6.27 3.46
C LYS A 86 21.11 -6.35 2.41
N GLU A 87 20.02 -5.64 2.62
CA GLU A 87 18.91 -5.57 1.68
C GLU A 87 18.34 -4.15 1.60
N THR A 88 18.19 -3.65 0.39
CA THR A 88 17.34 -2.49 0.12
C THR A 88 16.13 -2.98 -0.64
N ARG A 89 14.93 -2.65 -0.15
CA ARG A 89 13.68 -3.11 -0.75
C ARG A 89 12.62 -2.02 -0.76
N VAL A 90 11.65 -2.16 -1.63
CA VAL A 90 10.40 -1.41 -1.57
C VAL A 90 9.40 -2.23 -0.77
N MET A 91 8.84 -1.65 0.31
CA MET A 91 7.74 -2.22 1.07
C MET A 91 6.43 -1.54 0.67
N VAL A 92 5.51 -2.28 0.11
CA VAL A 92 4.15 -1.81 -0.18
C VAL A 92 3.31 -1.95 1.09
N HIS A 93 2.85 -0.81 1.62
CA HIS A 93 2.06 -0.75 2.85
C HIS A 93 0.56 -0.75 2.60
N HIS A 94 0.10 0.08 1.66
CA HIS A 94 -1.31 0.18 1.30
C HIS A 94 -1.46 0.07 -0.21
N ILE A 95 -2.47 -0.65 -0.65
CA ILE A 95 -2.96 -0.64 -2.03
C ILE A 95 -4.46 -0.87 -2.04
N ILE A 96 -5.18 -0.02 -2.76
CA ILE A 96 -6.61 -0.16 -2.95
C ILE A 96 -7.04 0.37 -4.31
N ALA A 97 -7.98 -0.33 -4.94
CA ALA A 97 -8.79 0.19 -6.03
C ALA A 97 -10.21 0.47 -5.52
N ALA A 98 -10.75 1.63 -5.85
CA ALA A 98 -12.11 1.99 -5.51
C ALA A 98 -13.10 0.91 -5.99
N LYS A 99 -14.10 0.59 -5.19
CA LYS A 99 -15.01 -0.54 -5.43
C LYS A 99 -15.60 -0.56 -6.85
N ALA A 100 -15.97 0.61 -7.36
CA ALA A 100 -16.53 0.75 -8.71
C ALA A 100 -15.53 0.44 -9.84
N PHE A 101 -14.23 0.45 -9.56
CA PHE A 101 -13.15 0.28 -10.55
C PHE A 101 -12.31 -0.97 -10.31
N ARG A 102 -12.76 -1.86 -9.42
CA ARG A 102 -12.10 -3.15 -9.19
C ARG A 102 -12.16 -4.01 -10.44
N ARG A 103 -11.16 -4.88 -10.61
CA ARG A 103 -11.01 -5.77 -11.78
C ARG A 103 -10.82 -5.06 -13.13
N MET A 104 -10.60 -3.73 -13.10
CA MET A 104 -10.31 -2.91 -14.29
C MET A 104 -8.81 -2.62 -14.44
N GLY A 105 -7.96 -3.37 -13.78
CA GLY A 105 -6.50 -3.25 -13.87
C GLY A 105 -5.87 -2.12 -13.06
N VAL A 106 -6.64 -1.38 -12.24
CA VAL A 106 -6.13 -0.24 -11.45
C VAL A 106 -4.99 -0.66 -10.51
N GLY A 107 -5.21 -1.72 -9.71
CA GLY A 107 -4.18 -2.22 -8.79
C GLY A 107 -2.92 -2.70 -9.51
N LEU A 108 -3.09 -3.39 -10.64
CA LEU A 108 -1.94 -3.84 -11.44
C LEU A 108 -1.15 -2.67 -12.03
N ALA A 109 -1.85 -1.63 -12.51
CA ALA A 109 -1.19 -0.42 -13.04
C ALA A 109 -0.39 0.30 -11.94
N LEU A 110 -0.95 0.42 -10.73
CA LEU A 110 -0.26 1.00 -9.57
C LEU A 110 0.99 0.19 -9.20
N LEU A 111 0.88 -1.14 -9.08
CA LEU A 111 2.03 -1.99 -8.75
C LEU A 111 3.09 -2.02 -9.85
N ASN A 112 2.72 -1.94 -11.11
CA ASN A 112 3.68 -1.80 -12.20
C ASN A 112 4.44 -0.47 -12.14
N ALA A 113 3.77 0.62 -11.74
CA ALA A 113 4.43 1.90 -11.48
C ALA A 113 5.43 1.81 -10.31
N VAL A 114 5.06 1.16 -9.21
CA VAL A 114 5.98 0.87 -8.09
C VAL A 114 7.19 0.07 -8.57
N LYS A 115 6.95 -0.98 -9.35
CA LYS A 115 8.03 -1.82 -9.91
C LYS A 115 8.96 -1.02 -10.83
N HIS A 116 8.41 -0.11 -11.60
CA HIS A 116 9.19 0.77 -12.47
C HIS A 116 10.06 1.72 -11.64
N GLN A 117 9.49 2.38 -10.63
CA GLN A 117 10.25 3.27 -9.73
C GLN A 117 11.33 2.51 -8.95
N ALA A 118 11.04 1.33 -8.42
CA ALA A 118 12.04 0.49 -7.75
C ALA A 118 13.23 0.20 -8.68
N LYS A 119 12.97 -0.26 -9.89
CA LYS A 119 14.01 -0.56 -10.88
C LYS A 119 14.84 0.66 -11.26
N SER A 120 14.22 1.83 -11.42
CA SER A 120 14.94 3.07 -11.75
C SER A 120 15.92 3.50 -10.65
N GLN A 121 15.70 3.06 -9.41
CA GLN A 121 16.57 3.27 -8.26
C GLN A 121 17.53 2.09 -8.00
N GLY A 122 17.57 1.10 -8.89
CA GLY A 122 18.40 -0.11 -8.72
C GLY A 122 17.89 -1.06 -7.64
N ILE A 123 16.65 -0.93 -7.21
CA ILE A 123 16.04 -1.79 -6.18
C ILE A 123 15.34 -2.96 -6.86
N ASN A 124 15.76 -4.18 -6.50
CA ASN A 124 15.29 -5.42 -7.13
C ASN A 124 14.31 -6.23 -6.28
N THR A 125 14.04 -5.77 -5.06
CA THR A 125 13.13 -6.45 -4.13
C THR A 125 11.93 -5.59 -3.82
N ILE A 126 10.74 -6.14 -4.03
CA ILE A 126 9.46 -5.56 -3.60
C ILE A 126 8.83 -6.55 -2.62
N ALA A 127 8.44 -6.08 -1.46
CA ALA A 127 7.79 -6.86 -0.42
C ALA A 127 6.47 -6.22 -0.01
N THR A 128 5.61 -7.01 0.57
CA THR A 128 4.34 -6.56 1.14
C THR A 128 3.87 -7.52 2.22
N THR A 129 2.92 -7.10 3.02
CA THR A 129 2.16 -7.97 3.91
C THR A 129 0.67 -7.86 3.59
N TYR A 130 -0.04 -8.95 3.69
CA TYR A 130 -1.49 -8.98 3.57
C TYR A 130 -2.07 -10.06 4.47
N ALA A 131 -3.27 -9.82 4.97
CA ALA A 131 -3.95 -10.81 5.80
C ALA A 131 -4.43 -12.00 4.97
N PRO A 132 -4.43 -13.24 5.53
CA PRO A 132 -4.87 -14.44 4.81
C PRO A 132 -6.29 -14.34 4.23
N PHE A 133 -7.20 -13.59 4.86
CA PHE A 133 -8.55 -13.39 4.35
C PHE A 133 -8.60 -12.53 3.07
N ASN A 134 -7.57 -11.71 2.81
CA ASN A 134 -7.55 -10.78 1.69
C ASN A 134 -7.07 -11.48 0.41
N THR A 135 -7.93 -12.34 -0.14
CA THR A 135 -7.64 -13.11 -1.35
C THR A 135 -7.47 -12.22 -2.59
N ALA A 136 -8.13 -11.05 -2.62
CA ALA A 136 -7.97 -10.08 -3.70
C ALA A 136 -6.54 -9.52 -3.74
N SER A 137 -5.99 -9.13 -2.59
CA SER A 137 -4.59 -8.69 -2.49
C SER A 137 -3.62 -9.83 -2.82
N ALA A 138 -3.85 -11.03 -2.30
CA ALA A 138 -3.03 -12.21 -2.61
C ALA A 138 -2.95 -12.45 -4.12
N GLY A 139 -4.08 -12.45 -4.82
CA GLY A 139 -4.14 -12.65 -6.27
C GLY A 139 -3.44 -11.52 -7.04
N LEU A 140 -3.61 -10.27 -6.62
CA LEU A 140 -2.95 -9.12 -7.22
C LEU A 140 -1.42 -9.22 -7.13
N PHE A 141 -0.90 -9.54 -5.94
CA PHE A 141 0.55 -9.67 -5.73
C PHE A 141 1.13 -10.88 -6.47
N GLN A 142 0.43 -12.02 -6.48
CA GLN A 142 0.84 -13.19 -7.26
C GLN A 142 0.93 -12.88 -8.76
N ASN A 143 -0.02 -12.12 -9.31
CA ASN A 143 0.01 -11.69 -10.71
C ASN A 143 1.23 -10.81 -11.04
N LEU A 144 1.77 -10.09 -10.06
CA LEU A 144 3.02 -9.34 -10.22
C LEU A 144 4.28 -10.22 -10.02
N GLY A 145 4.11 -11.47 -9.60
CA GLY A 145 5.20 -12.42 -9.34
C GLY A 145 5.71 -12.45 -7.90
N LEU A 146 5.00 -11.83 -6.94
CA LEU A 146 5.37 -11.94 -5.54
C LEU A 146 4.96 -13.33 -5.00
N GLN A 147 5.87 -13.93 -4.21
CA GLN A 147 5.66 -15.22 -3.57
C GLN A 147 5.68 -15.06 -2.05
N PRO A 148 4.84 -15.78 -1.29
CA PRO A 148 4.94 -15.80 0.17
C PRO A 148 6.31 -16.32 0.62
N VAL A 149 6.96 -15.59 1.53
CA VAL A 149 8.31 -15.94 2.04
C VAL A 149 8.37 -16.06 3.55
N ILE A 150 7.45 -15.42 4.27
CA ILE A 150 7.36 -15.44 5.74
C ILE A 150 5.89 -15.48 6.14
N THR A 151 5.58 -16.29 7.15
CA THR A 151 4.28 -16.28 7.81
C THR A 151 4.44 -15.77 9.23
N VAL A 152 3.60 -14.82 9.63
CA VAL A 152 3.51 -14.34 11.02
C VAL A 152 2.37 -15.07 11.70
N ALA A 153 2.67 -15.75 12.82
CA ALA A 153 1.68 -16.39 13.68
C ALA A 153 1.56 -15.60 14.98
N GLU A 154 0.33 -15.49 15.49
CA GLU A 154 0.03 -14.65 16.65
C GLU A 154 -0.89 -15.39 17.61
N TRP A 155 -0.58 -15.28 18.92
CA TRP A 155 -1.49 -15.66 19.99
C TRP A 155 -1.97 -14.40 20.73
N ARG A 156 -3.27 -14.30 21.00
CA ARG A 156 -3.87 -13.25 21.82
C ARG A 156 -4.64 -13.88 22.97
N ALA A 157 -4.43 -13.37 24.17
CA ALA A 157 -5.22 -13.75 25.34
C ALA A 157 -6.65 -13.21 25.27
#